data_7d98433b87dcca6d0e56fd9f3e880888
#
_entry.id   7d98433b87dcca6d0e56fd9f3e880888
#
_cell.length_a   1.000
_cell.length_b   1.000
_cell.length_c   1.000
_cell.angle_alpha   90.00
_cell.angle_beta   90.00
_cell.angle_gamma   90.00
#
_symmetry.space_group_name_H-M   'P 1'
#
loop_
_entity.id
_entity.type
_entity.pdbx_description
1 polymer ?
#
loop_
_entity_poly.entity_id
_entity_poly.type
_entity_poly.pdbx_seq_one_letter_code
_entity_poly.pdbx_strand_id
1 'polypeptide(L)'
;LMIRLAWHSAGTYRVTDGRGGAASGTIRFAPLNSWPDNANLDKARRLLWPLKQKYGRSLSWADLMILTGNVALESMGFKTLGFGGGRADVYEPTDINWGPETEWLADERFSDDGKRLAKRLGASQMGLIYVNPEGPNGKPDPVAAAHHIRLTFARMAMNDEETVALI
;
A
#
# COMPACT_ATOMS: atom_id res chain seq x y z
N LEU A 1 2.49 -7.97 -10.76
CA LEU A 1 1.24 -7.20 -10.81
C LEU A 1 0.34 -7.51 -9.62
N MET A 2 0.11 -8.78 -9.28
CA MET A 2 -0.79 -9.20 -8.19
C MET A 2 -0.23 -8.83 -6.80
N ILE A 3 1.06 -9.04 -6.57
CA ILE A 3 1.74 -8.59 -5.35
C ILE A 3 1.63 -7.08 -5.18
N ARG A 4 1.87 -6.33 -6.27
CA ARG A 4 1.73 -4.88 -6.25
C ARG A 4 0.28 -4.44 -5.93
N LEU A 5 -0.73 -5.12 -6.46
CA LEU A 5 -2.13 -4.84 -6.11
C LEU A 5 -2.39 -5.04 -4.61
N ALA A 6 -1.92 -6.13 -4.04
CA ALA A 6 -2.08 -6.41 -2.61
C ALA A 6 -1.33 -5.37 -1.76
N TRP A 7 -0.07 -5.11 -2.10
CA TRP A 7 0.76 -4.16 -1.39
C TRP A 7 0.22 -2.72 -1.43
N HIS A 8 -0.18 -2.23 -2.61
CA HIS A 8 -0.75 -0.88 -2.74
C HIS A 8 -2.13 -0.75 -2.08
N SER A 9 -2.86 -1.85 -1.95
CA SER A 9 -4.10 -1.88 -1.15
C SER A 9 -3.79 -1.74 0.34
N ALA A 10 -2.79 -2.47 0.84
CA ALA A 10 -2.43 -2.50 2.25
C ALA A 10 -1.62 -1.27 2.68
N GLY A 11 -0.68 -0.84 1.87
CA GLY A 11 0.31 0.18 2.21
C GLY A 11 -0.23 1.60 2.34
N THR A 12 -1.50 1.83 2.05
CA THR A 12 -2.18 3.11 2.31
C THR A 12 -2.60 3.27 3.78
N TYR A 13 -2.46 2.24 4.61
CA TYR A 13 -2.85 2.30 6.01
C TYR A 13 -2.06 3.34 6.79
N ARG A 14 -2.76 4.07 7.65
CA ARG A 14 -2.21 5.12 8.48
C ARG A 14 -2.68 4.96 9.93
N VAL A 15 -1.77 4.53 10.79
CA VAL A 15 -2.05 4.24 12.20
C VAL A 15 -2.52 5.46 13.00
N THR A 16 -2.14 6.66 12.57
CA THR A 16 -2.45 7.91 13.30
C THR A 16 -3.94 8.25 13.32
N ASP A 17 -4.69 7.81 12.31
CA ASP A 17 -6.14 8.06 12.20
C ASP A 17 -6.92 6.83 11.71
N GLY A 18 -6.26 5.70 11.51
CA GLY A 18 -6.88 4.45 11.08
C GLY A 18 -7.36 4.43 9.63
N ARG A 19 -7.02 5.44 8.82
CA ARG A 19 -7.44 5.52 7.42
C ARG A 19 -6.59 4.65 6.53
N GLY A 20 -7.14 4.28 5.39
CA GLY A 20 -6.44 3.48 4.39
C GLY A 20 -6.43 1.99 4.69
N GLY A 21 -5.49 1.30 4.06
CA GLY A 21 -5.33 -0.14 4.21
C GLY A 21 -6.27 -0.97 3.35
N ALA A 22 -6.16 -2.28 3.52
CA ALA A 22 -6.84 -3.26 2.70
C ALA A 22 -8.24 -3.65 3.19
N ALA A 23 -8.68 -3.10 4.34
CA ALA A 23 -9.86 -3.60 5.06
C ALA A 23 -11.18 -3.55 4.27
N SER A 24 -11.31 -2.64 3.33
CA SER A 24 -12.57 -2.38 2.63
C SER A 24 -12.46 -2.27 1.10
N GLY A 25 -11.28 -2.57 0.56
CA GLY A 25 -11.05 -2.59 -0.87
C GLY A 25 -11.14 -1.22 -1.55
N THR A 26 -10.80 -0.15 -0.85
CA THR A 26 -10.96 1.24 -1.30
C THR A 26 -10.12 1.62 -2.52
N ILE A 27 -9.05 0.90 -2.83
CA ILE A 27 -8.23 1.12 -4.03
C ILE A 27 -9.02 1.01 -5.35
N ARG A 28 -10.23 0.48 -5.31
CA ARG A 28 -11.13 0.41 -6.47
C ARG A 28 -11.71 1.76 -6.87
N PHE A 29 -11.69 2.74 -5.98
CA PHE A 29 -12.36 4.01 -6.12
C PHE A 29 -11.40 5.18 -6.32
N ALA A 30 -11.90 6.24 -6.97
CA ALA A 30 -11.21 7.51 -7.03
C ALA A 30 -11.12 8.14 -5.61
N PRO A 31 -10.05 8.89 -5.29
CA PRO A 31 -8.92 9.20 -6.17
C PRO A 31 -7.84 8.12 -6.24
N LEU A 32 -7.87 7.10 -5.37
CA LEU A 32 -6.80 6.09 -5.25
C LEU A 32 -6.51 5.34 -6.56
N ASN A 33 -7.56 4.94 -7.28
CA ASN A 33 -7.41 4.22 -8.54
C ASN A 33 -6.82 5.08 -9.68
N SER A 34 -6.75 6.39 -9.50
CA SER A 34 -6.22 7.36 -10.46
C SER A 34 -4.82 7.84 -10.12
N TRP A 35 -4.30 7.48 -8.96
CA TRP A 35 -2.95 7.87 -8.59
C TRP A 35 -1.92 7.26 -9.55
N PRO A 36 -0.92 8.04 -10.02
CA PRO A 36 0.13 7.52 -10.90
C PRO A 36 0.81 6.25 -10.38
N ASP A 37 1.06 6.17 -9.07
CA ASP A 37 1.67 4.99 -8.43
C ASP A 37 0.75 3.75 -8.48
N ASN A 38 -0.54 3.94 -8.71
CA ASN A 38 -1.53 2.87 -8.87
C ASN A 38 -1.85 2.54 -10.34
N ALA A 39 -1.10 3.09 -11.28
CA ALA A 39 -1.30 2.82 -12.70
C ALA A 39 -1.27 1.32 -13.01
N ASN A 40 -2.19 0.88 -13.87
CA ASN A 40 -2.37 -0.52 -14.28
C ASN A 40 -2.88 -1.51 -13.21
N LEU A 41 -3.21 -1.08 -12.00
CA LEU A 41 -3.83 -1.97 -11.00
C LEU A 41 -5.28 -2.33 -11.35
N ASP A 42 -5.95 -1.54 -12.16
CA ASP A 42 -7.23 -1.89 -12.77
C ASP A 42 -7.14 -3.14 -13.67
N LYS A 43 -6.01 -3.34 -14.35
CA LYS A 43 -5.76 -4.57 -15.14
C LYS A 43 -5.71 -5.80 -14.25
N ALA A 44 -5.07 -5.70 -13.08
CA ALA A 44 -5.07 -6.80 -12.10
C ALA A 44 -6.49 -7.17 -11.68
N ARG A 45 -7.32 -6.18 -11.35
CA ARG A 45 -8.73 -6.42 -10.99
C ARG A 45 -9.52 -7.06 -12.14
N ARG A 46 -9.30 -6.63 -13.37
CA ARG A 46 -9.94 -7.27 -14.54
C ARG A 46 -9.53 -8.74 -14.72
N LEU A 47 -8.27 -9.08 -14.46
CA LEU A 47 -7.82 -10.47 -14.48
C LEU A 47 -8.46 -11.31 -13.37
N LEU A 48 -8.78 -10.70 -12.24
CA LEU A 48 -9.46 -11.35 -11.11
C LEU A 48 -10.98 -11.43 -11.27
N TRP A 49 -11.54 -10.73 -12.26
CA TRP A 49 -12.98 -10.64 -12.43
C TRP A 49 -13.69 -11.99 -12.58
N PRO A 50 -13.18 -12.97 -13.32
CA PRO A 50 -13.80 -14.30 -13.40
C PRO A 50 -13.96 -14.98 -12.05
N LEU A 51 -12.97 -14.82 -11.17
CA LEU A 51 -13.04 -15.33 -9.79
C LEU A 51 -14.11 -14.58 -8.99
N LYS A 52 -14.11 -13.25 -9.08
CA LYS A 52 -15.11 -12.44 -8.41
C LYS A 52 -16.54 -12.79 -8.86
N GLN A 53 -16.75 -13.02 -10.15
CA GLN A 53 -18.03 -13.47 -10.68
C GLN A 53 -18.44 -14.83 -10.12
N LYS A 54 -17.50 -15.79 -10.08
CA LYS A 54 -17.76 -17.15 -9.58
C LYS A 54 -18.19 -17.16 -8.12
N TYR A 55 -17.53 -16.40 -7.27
CA TYR A 55 -17.78 -16.40 -5.82
C TYR A 55 -18.73 -15.29 -5.36
N GLY A 56 -19.00 -14.31 -6.19
CA GLY A 56 -19.97 -13.24 -5.93
C GLY A 56 -19.74 -12.52 -4.60
N ARG A 57 -20.73 -12.51 -3.74
CA ARG A 57 -20.68 -11.85 -2.43
C ARG A 57 -19.96 -12.66 -1.35
N SER A 58 -19.74 -13.94 -1.55
CA SER A 58 -19.02 -14.80 -0.60
C SER A 58 -17.51 -14.54 -0.57
N LEU A 59 -16.98 -13.79 -1.53
CA LEU A 59 -15.59 -13.34 -1.57
C LEU A 59 -15.55 -11.85 -1.84
N SER A 60 -15.15 -11.06 -0.84
CA SER A 60 -14.98 -9.62 -1.01
C SER A 60 -13.84 -9.28 -1.98
N TRP A 61 -13.89 -8.11 -2.61
CA TRP A 61 -12.76 -7.57 -3.33
C TRP A 61 -11.57 -7.32 -2.41
N ALA A 62 -11.84 -6.86 -1.19
CA ALA A 62 -10.80 -6.63 -0.19
C ALA A 62 -10.00 -7.92 0.09
N ASP A 63 -10.68 -9.02 0.33
CA ASP A 63 -10.02 -10.32 0.55
C ASP A 63 -9.36 -10.86 -0.72
N LEU A 64 -10.03 -10.78 -1.86
CA LEU A 64 -9.50 -11.28 -3.13
C LEU A 64 -8.20 -10.59 -3.53
N MET A 65 -8.10 -9.26 -3.35
CA MET A 65 -6.90 -8.50 -3.69
C MET A 65 -5.72 -8.86 -2.81
N ILE A 66 -5.92 -9.14 -1.54
CA ILE A 66 -4.83 -9.57 -0.64
C ILE A 66 -4.47 -11.05 -0.87
N LEU A 67 -5.46 -11.92 -0.99
CA LEU A 67 -5.24 -13.34 -1.27
C LEU A 67 -4.43 -13.55 -2.54
N THR A 68 -4.71 -12.78 -3.60
CA THR A 68 -3.97 -12.91 -4.85
C THR A 68 -2.49 -12.54 -4.72
N GLY A 69 -2.13 -11.64 -3.80
CA GLY A 69 -0.74 -11.35 -3.45
C GLY A 69 -0.04 -12.56 -2.82
N ASN A 70 -0.69 -13.19 -1.83
CA ASN A 70 -0.17 -14.40 -1.20
C ASN A 70 0.01 -15.54 -2.22
N VAL A 71 -1.01 -15.81 -3.02
CA VAL A 71 -0.94 -16.86 -4.06
C VAL A 71 0.18 -16.59 -5.06
N ALA A 72 0.39 -15.33 -5.44
CA ALA A 72 1.49 -14.97 -6.33
C ALA A 72 2.87 -15.21 -5.69
N LEU A 73 3.04 -14.88 -4.42
CA LEU A 73 4.26 -15.18 -3.66
C LEU A 73 4.51 -16.70 -3.55
N GLU A 74 3.47 -17.45 -3.19
CA GLU A 74 3.55 -18.91 -3.07
C GLU A 74 3.87 -19.59 -4.40
N SER A 75 3.34 -19.07 -5.50
CA SER A 75 3.66 -19.57 -6.85
C SER A 75 5.13 -19.41 -7.24
N MET A 76 5.84 -18.50 -6.56
CA MET A 76 7.28 -18.28 -6.72
C MET A 76 8.12 -19.03 -5.67
N GLY A 77 7.49 -19.84 -4.83
CA GLY A 77 8.17 -20.64 -3.81
C GLY A 77 8.28 -19.99 -2.43
N PHE A 78 7.68 -18.83 -2.23
CA PHE A 78 7.60 -18.21 -0.91
C PHE A 78 6.63 -18.98 0.00
N LYS A 79 6.98 -19.12 1.26
CA LYS A 79 6.06 -19.64 2.28
C LYS A 79 5.43 -18.46 3.01
N THR A 80 4.17 -18.18 2.71
CA THR A 80 3.41 -17.16 3.44
C THR A 80 2.97 -17.69 4.81
N LEU A 81 2.74 -16.76 5.75
CA LEU A 81 2.21 -17.13 7.09
C LEU A 81 0.75 -17.60 7.06
N GLY A 82 0.09 -17.46 5.93
CA GLY A 82 -1.30 -17.79 5.75
C GLY A 82 -2.15 -16.59 5.37
N PHE A 83 -3.47 -16.74 5.46
CA PHE A 83 -4.43 -15.73 5.05
C PHE A 83 -5.60 -15.64 6.04
N GLY A 84 -5.83 -14.44 6.54
CA GLY A 84 -7.03 -14.12 7.30
C GLY A 84 -8.05 -13.42 6.39
N GLY A 85 -9.20 -14.05 6.15
CA GLY A 85 -10.32 -13.49 5.42
C GLY A 85 -11.33 -12.80 6.33
N GLY A 86 -12.37 -12.23 5.72
CA GLY A 86 -13.49 -11.59 6.42
C GLY A 86 -13.55 -10.07 6.27
N ARG A 87 -12.72 -9.49 5.40
CA ARG A 87 -12.82 -8.08 5.05
C ARG A 87 -14.11 -7.82 4.27
N ALA A 88 -14.82 -6.76 4.61
CA ALA A 88 -16.03 -6.37 3.92
C ALA A 88 -15.76 -5.26 2.90
N ASP A 89 -16.32 -5.41 1.70
CA ASP A 89 -16.24 -4.35 0.70
C ASP A 89 -17.09 -3.15 1.09
N VAL A 90 -16.56 -1.94 0.90
CA VAL A 90 -17.39 -0.75 0.75
C VAL A 90 -17.90 -0.66 -0.70
N TYR A 91 -19.10 -0.17 -0.90
CA TYR A 91 -19.74 -0.05 -2.22
C TYR A 91 -19.73 1.38 -2.75
N GLU A 92 -19.39 2.31 -1.90
CA GLU A 92 -19.30 3.73 -2.21
C GLU A 92 -17.94 4.27 -1.79
N PRO A 93 -17.45 5.33 -2.42
CA PRO A 93 -16.19 5.98 -2.04
C PRO A 93 -16.34 6.83 -0.76
N THR A 94 -16.93 6.27 0.28
CA THR A 94 -17.02 6.90 1.60
C THR A 94 -15.64 6.94 2.24
N ASP A 95 -15.32 8.02 2.92
CA ASP A 95 -14.10 8.22 3.70
C ASP A 95 -12.75 8.11 2.93
N ILE A 96 -12.80 8.09 1.60
CA ILE A 96 -11.60 8.06 0.75
C ILE A 96 -11.31 9.37 0.03
N ASN A 97 -11.92 10.46 0.47
CA ASN A 97 -11.60 11.79 -0.06
C ASN A 97 -10.25 12.27 0.49
N TRP A 98 -9.19 11.71 -0.05
CA TRP A 98 -7.83 11.98 0.39
C TRP A 98 -7.13 13.05 -0.45
N GLY A 99 -7.82 13.63 -1.40
CA GLY A 99 -7.22 14.58 -2.33
C GLY A 99 -6.33 13.91 -3.39
N PRO A 100 -5.62 14.70 -4.18
CA PRO A 100 -4.69 14.20 -5.18
C PRO A 100 -3.47 13.53 -4.54
N GLU A 101 -2.79 12.69 -5.30
CA GLU A 101 -1.60 11.97 -4.85
C GLU A 101 -0.52 12.92 -4.32
N THR A 102 -0.33 14.07 -4.96
CA THR A 102 0.65 15.08 -4.55
C THR A 102 0.43 15.62 -3.14
N GLU A 103 -0.82 15.71 -2.67
CA GLU A 103 -1.12 16.09 -1.29
C GLU A 103 -0.83 14.97 -0.29
N TRP A 104 -1.04 13.72 -0.72
CA TRP A 104 -0.88 12.55 0.14
C TRP A 104 0.55 12.08 0.23
N LEU A 105 1.24 12.06 -0.90
CA LEU A 105 2.61 11.57 -0.99
C LEU A 105 3.64 12.65 -0.68
N ALA A 106 3.25 13.90 -0.67
CA ALA A 106 4.03 15.11 -0.45
C ALA A 106 5.53 14.96 -0.80
N ASP A 107 5.98 15.59 -1.88
CA ASP A 107 7.39 15.52 -2.27
C ASP A 107 8.31 16.11 -1.20
N GLU A 108 7.84 17.13 -0.47
CA GLU A 108 8.51 17.68 0.70
C GLU A 108 8.04 16.97 1.98
N ARG A 109 8.61 15.79 2.21
CA ARG A 109 8.23 14.94 3.35
C ARG A 109 8.95 15.28 4.64
N PHE A 110 10.11 15.88 4.54
CA PHE A 110 10.99 16.09 5.66
C PHE A 110 11.31 17.56 5.87
N SER A 111 11.68 17.92 7.11
CA SER A 111 12.32 19.19 7.40
C SER A 111 13.66 19.31 6.69
N ASP A 112 14.17 20.54 6.56
CA ASP A 112 15.42 20.83 5.84
C ASP A 112 16.61 20.00 6.32
N ASP A 113 16.62 19.64 7.61
CA ASP A 113 17.64 18.78 8.22
C ASP A 113 17.41 17.28 7.97
N GLY A 114 16.32 16.91 7.27
CA GLY A 114 15.97 15.53 6.95
C GLY A 114 15.54 14.65 8.11
N LYS A 115 15.40 15.20 9.33
CA LYS A 115 15.20 14.41 10.55
C LYS A 115 13.74 14.28 10.98
N ARG A 116 12.90 15.21 10.59
CA ARG A 116 11.50 15.24 11.00
C ARG A 116 10.57 15.28 9.81
N LEU A 117 9.43 14.65 9.94
CA LEU A 117 8.36 14.79 8.96
C LEU A 117 7.77 16.20 9.05
N ALA A 118 7.83 16.94 7.96
CA ALA A 118 7.21 18.25 7.85
C ALA A 118 5.68 18.15 7.86
N LYS A 119 5.15 17.07 7.30
CA LYS A 119 3.70 16.76 7.28
C LYS A 119 3.51 15.28 7.64
N ARG A 120 2.31 14.93 8.13
CA ARG A 120 1.93 13.54 8.34
C ARG A 120 1.95 12.81 6.99
N LEU A 121 2.66 11.69 6.93
CA LEU A 121 2.62 10.82 5.76
C LEU A 121 1.21 10.25 5.62
N GLY A 122 0.59 10.49 4.48
CA GLY A 122 -0.64 9.83 4.09
C GLY A 122 -0.36 8.45 3.54
N ALA A 123 0.28 8.42 2.39
CA ALA A 123 0.86 7.23 1.77
C ALA A 123 2.30 7.56 1.39
N SER A 124 3.11 6.60 1.03
CA SER A 124 4.44 6.83 0.51
C SER A 124 4.52 6.38 -0.94
N GLN A 125 5.43 6.95 -1.69
CA GLN A 125 5.82 6.45 -3.00
C GLN A 125 6.57 5.14 -2.79
N MET A 126 5.85 4.05 -2.76
CA MET A 126 6.33 2.78 -2.25
C MET A 126 7.48 2.20 -3.05
N GLY A 127 7.49 2.38 -4.37
CA GLY A 127 8.56 1.84 -5.22
C GLY A 127 9.91 2.51 -5.04
N LEU A 128 9.95 3.80 -4.76
CA LEU A 128 11.20 4.57 -4.69
C LEU A 128 11.99 4.27 -3.40
N ILE A 129 11.31 4.02 -2.30
CA ILE A 129 11.94 3.78 -1.00
C ILE A 129 12.69 2.44 -0.97
N TYR A 130 12.21 1.43 -1.69
CA TYR A 130 12.76 0.07 -1.63
C TYR A 130 13.73 -0.27 -2.75
N VAL A 131 13.45 0.24 -3.93
CA VAL A 131 14.20 -0.12 -5.15
C VAL A 131 15.37 0.80 -5.38
N ASN A 132 15.26 2.03 -4.92
CA ASN A 132 16.28 3.04 -5.04
C ASN A 132 16.43 3.70 -3.66
N PRO A 133 17.50 3.44 -2.90
CA PRO A 133 17.67 3.98 -1.55
C PRO A 133 17.76 5.51 -1.62
N GLU A 134 16.57 6.08 -1.58
CA GLU A 134 16.32 7.49 -1.65
C GLU A 134 16.56 8.09 -0.26
N GLY A 135 17.60 8.83 -0.10
CA GLY A 135 17.83 9.60 1.11
C GLY A 135 16.90 10.80 1.25
N PRO A 136 17.12 11.67 2.22
CA PRO A 136 16.32 12.88 2.42
C PRO A 136 16.20 13.70 1.14
N ASN A 137 14.95 14.09 0.80
CA ASN A 137 14.63 14.92 -0.37
C ASN A 137 15.15 14.33 -1.70
N GLY A 138 15.09 13.01 -1.85
CA GLY A 138 15.45 12.33 -3.08
C GLY A 138 16.94 12.25 -3.36
N LYS A 139 17.80 12.55 -2.39
CA LYS A 139 19.25 12.38 -2.51
C LYS A 139 19.63 10.97 -2.07
N PRO A 140 20.22 10.14 -2.96
CA PRO A 140 20.57 8.77 -2.61
C PRO A 140 21.52 8.74 -1.40
N ASP A 141 21.04 8.16 -0.30
CA ASP A 141 21.78 7.96 0.93
C ASP A 141 21.25 6.69 1.63
N PRO A 142 21.93 5.54 1.47
CA PRO A 142 21.49 4.28 2.05
C PRO A 142 21.42 4.30 3.58
N VAL A 143 22.23 5.08 4.24
CA VAL A 143 22.25 5.18 5.71
C VAL A 143 21.07 6.03 6.20
N ALA A 144 20.86 7.18 5.59
CA ALA A 144 19.73 8.04 5.92
C ALA A 144 18.40 7.41 5.51
N ALA A 145 18.37 6.59 4.45
CA ALA A 145 17.17 5.87 4.02
C ALA A 145 16.60 4.95 5.11
N ALA A 146 17.43 4.37 5.97
CA ALA A 146 16.95 3.52 7.07
C ALA A 146 16.00 4.28 8.02
N HIS A 147 16.25 5.53 8.30
CA HIS A 147 15.36 6.37 9.09
C HIS A 147 14.02 6.61 8.39
N HIS A 148 14.06 6.88 7.09
CA HIS A 148 12.86 7.09 6.28
C HIS A 148 12.01 5.83 6.16
N ILE A 149 12.65 4.68 5.98
CA ILE A 149 11.99 3.37 5.95
C ILE A 149 11.24 3.16 7.27
N ARG A 150 11.89 3.34 8.40
CA ARG A 150 11.24 3.22 9.72
C ARG A 150 10.02 4.13 9.87
N LEU A 151 10.14 5.41 9.50
CA LEU A 151 9.02 6.34 9.57
C LEU A 151 7.85 5.92 8.68
N THR A 152 8.15 5.44 7.48
CA THR A 152 7.14 5.00 6.51
C THR A 152 6.41 3.76 6.99
N PHE A 153 7.14 2.76 7.48
CA PHE A 153 6.53 1.50 7.94
C PHE A 153 5.88 1.63 9.31
N ALA A 154 6.43 2.47 10.20
CA ALA A 154 5.77 2.80 11.46
C ALA A 154 4.40 3.46 11.25
N ARG A 155 4.25 4.26 10.18
CA ARG A 155 2.93 4.78 9.77
C ARG A 155 1.93 3.65 9.50
N MET A 156 2.39 2.53 8.96
CA MET A 156 1.58 1.35 8.68
C MET A 156 1.46 0.40 9.88
N ALA A 157 1.90 0.81 11.06
CA ALA A 157 1.96 0.02 12.29
C ALA A 157 2.90 -1.20 12.21
N MET A 158 3.92 -1.14 11.38
CA MET A 158 4.93 -2.19 11.24
C MET A 158 6.17 -1.88 12.07
N ASN A 159 6.69 -2.87 12.75
CA ASN A 159 7.98 -2.80 13.46
C ASN A 159 9.16 -3.11 12.52
N ASP A 160 10.38 -3.05 13.04
CA ASP A 160 11.60 -3.27 12.25
C ASP A 160 11.69 -4.72 11.72
N GLU A 161 11.27 -5.71 12.50
CA GLU A 161 11.28 -7.12 12.10
C GLU A 161 10.31 -7.39 10.94
N GLU A 162 9.08 -6.91 11.07
CA GLU A 162 8.07 -7.00 10.03
C GLU A 162 8.50 -6.25 8.76
N THR A 163 9.15 -5.10 8.92
CA THR A 163 9.67 -4.29 7.82
C THR A 163 10.75 -5.05 7.05
N VAL A 164 11.71 -5.63 7.75
CA VAL A 164 12.80 -6.41 7.14
C VAL A 164 12.26 -7.68 6.46
N ALA A 165 11.25 -8.32 7.05
CA ALA A 165 10.63 -9.50 6.46
C ALA A 165 9.87 -9.19 5.16
N LEU A 166 9.39 -7.95 4.99
CA LEU A 166 8.65 -7.53 3.80
C LEU A 166 9.57 -7.07 2.65
N ILE A 167 10.72 -6.46 2.96
CA ILE A 167 11.67 -5.92 1.99
C ILE A 167 12.63 -7.02 1.49
#